data_296268da6439c1a8040fb618e0edd569
#
_entry.id   296268da6439c1a8040fb618e0edd569
#
_cell.length_a   1.000
_cell.length_b   1.000
_cell.length_c   1.000
_cell.angle_alpha   90.00
_cell.angle_beta   90.00
_cell.angle_gamma   90.00
#
_symmetry.space_group_name_H-M   'P 1'
#
loop_
_entity.id
_entity.type
_entity.pdbx_description
1 polymer ?
#
loop_
_entity_poly.entity_id
_entity_poly.type
_entity_poly.pdbx_seq_one_letter_code
_entity_poly.pdbx_strand_id
1 'polypeptide(L)'
;SWKNQTFEGGQEWATSNFQPYVTASFSGSDTAGGGTWYTGSSDPNNTNLYITQSFTLRSQKDLNAPVTDIVKVWYSSSKSIGGHTNIQNNGFLVKWEDTIEFSNTDAIQPIMQFYSVDTNTIYPPTLEIKWDDSSFETGSLPPIQTTDLYVALDSNPGVFYEESVNRFRLNIRPDFPVRTFSTSSIDTKNHYLNSSSMYSVKDLDTNETLIDFDPEFTKISCDSQSNYFDIYMNGLQPERYYKILIQTTISGSTIIKDDNYYFKVVNR
;
A
#
# COMPACT_ATOMS: atom_id res chain seq x y z
N SER A 1 25.76 -20.70 6.90
CA SER A 1 25.77 -21.78 5.93
C SER A 1 24.35 -22.12 5.49
N TRP A 2 24.10 -22.25 4.23
CA TRP A 2 22.79 -22.56 3.66
C TRP A 2 22.24 -23.94 4.05
N LYS A 3 23.02 -24.76 4.74
CA LYS A 3 22.58 -26.07 5.21
C LYS A 3 21.75 -26.08 6.47
N ASN A 4 21.88 -25.07 7.31
CA ASN A 4 21.27 -25.07 8.65
C ASN A 4 20.36 -23.86 8.84
N GLN A 5 19.25 -24.08 9.53
CA GLN A 5 18.34 -23.02 9.96
C GLN A 5 18.95 -22.12 11.03
N THR A 6 19.88 -22.65 11.82
CA THR A 6 20.53 -21.93 12.90
C THR A 6 22.03 -21.84 12.66
N PHE A 7 22.64 -20.76 13.15
CA PHE A 7 24.04 -20.44 12.85
C PHE A 7 25.05 -21.39 13.48
N GLU A 8 24.75 -21.99 14.61
CA GLU A 8 25.67 -22.89 15.33
C GLU A 8 25.13 -24.31 15.36
N GLY A 9 25.65 -25.16 14.46
CA GLY A 9 25.46 -26.60 14.51
C GLY A 9 24.02 -27.10 14.66
N GLY A 10 23.12 -26.23 14.24
CA GLY A 10 21.74 -26.39 14.48
C GLY A 10 21.03 -27.27 13.49
N GLN A 11 19.76 -27.25 13.61
CA GLN A 11 18.84 -28.05 12.83
C GLN A 11 19.02 -27.77 11.33
N GLU A 12 19.26 -28.80 10.55
CA GLU A 12 19.26 -28.71 9.11
C GLU A 12 17.89 -28.29 8.58
N TRP A 13 17.88 -27.61 7.45
CA TRP A 13 16.63 -27.35 6.75
C TRP A 13 15.92 -28.66 6.44
N ALA A 14 14.60 -28.64 6.55
CA ALA A 14 13.79 -29.80 6.21
C ALA A 14 14.13 -30.27 4.78
N THR A 15 14.57 -31.51 4.66
CA THR A 15 14.79 -32.12 3.38
C THR A 15 13.46 -32.41 2.68
N SER A 16 13.51 -32.66 1.39
CA SER A 16 12.45 -32.78 0.39
C SER A 16 11.22 -33.64 0.72
N ASN A 17 11.07 -34.12 1.93
CA ASN A 17 9.92 -34.92 2.34
C ASN A 17 8.67 -34.10 2.67
N PHE A 18 8.75 -32.79 2.67
CA PHE A 18 7.59 -31.93 2.73
C PHE A 18 7.03 -31.71 1.32
N GLN A 19 6.42 -32.77 0.80
CA GLN A 19 5.58 -32.72 -0.38
C GLN A 19 4.34 -31.87 -0.11
N PRO A 20 3.78 -31.19 -1.09
CA PRO A 20 3.83 -31.46 -2.54
C PRO A 20 4.34 -30.30 -3.41
N TYR A 21 4.97 -29.26 -2.88
CA TYR A 21 5.17 -28.00 -3.60
C TYR A 21 6.61 -27.75 -4.02
N VAL A 22 7.48 -28.71 -3.86
CA VAL A 22 8.84 -28.61 -4.36
C VAL A 22 8.84 -29.11 -5.78
N THR A 23 8.86 -28.21 -6.73
CA THR A 23 9.08 -28.54 -8.14
C THR A 23 10.54 -28.83 -8.46
N ALA A 24 11.44 -28.65 -7.52
CA ALA A 24 12.83 -28.95 -7.70
C ALA A 24 13.05 -30.45 -7.82
N SER A 25 13.23 -30.91 -9.04
CA SER A 25 13.74 -32.25 -9.35
C SER A 25 15.23 -32.31 -9.00
N PHE A 26 15.56 -32.31 -7.72
CA PHE A 26 16.90 -32.69 -7.30
C PHE A 26 17.02 -34.19 -7.38
N SER A 27 17.48 -34.68 -8.51
CA SER A 27 17.84 -36.07 -8.71
C SER A 27 19.25 -36.34 -8.20
N GLY A 28 19.52 -36.09 -6.95
CA GLY A 28 20.81 -36.34 -6.36
C GLY A 28 20.68 -36.60 -4.87
N SER A 29 21.53 -37.45 -4.35
CA SER A 29 21.64 -37.72 -2.91
C SER A 29 22.12 -36.54 -2.09
N ASP A 30 22.43 -35.44 -2.73
CA ASP A 30 22.84 -34.21 -2.08
C ASP A 30 21.60 -33.43 -1.66
N THR A 31 21.38 -33.39 -0.38
CA THR A 31 20.39 -32.55 0.25
C THR A 31 20.67 -31.10 -0.12
N ALA A 32 19.89 -30.57 -1.04
CA ALA A 32 19.97 -29.16 -1.36
C ALA A 32 19.70 -28.35 -0.08
N GLY A 33 20.61 -27.49 0.28
CA GLY A 33 20.35 -26.54 1.35
C GLY A 33 19.24 -25.58 0.95
N GLY A 34 18.63 -24.89 1.91
CA GLY A 34 17.64 -23.86 1.66
C GLY A 34 16.19 -24.21 2.01
N GLY A 35 15.91 -25.46 2.34
CA GLY A 35 14.58 -25.89 2.79
C GLY A 35 13.53 -25.94 1.70
N THR A 36 12.28 -25.90 2.09
CA THR A 36 11.12 -25.97 1.22
C THR A 36 10.28 -24.69 1.35
N TRP A 37 9.55 -24.35 0.31
CA TRP A 37 8.65 -23.20 0.29
C TRP A 37 7.28 -23.60 -0.26
N TYR A 38 6.27 -22.79 0.04
CA TYR A 38 4.92 -23.00 -0.42
C TYR A 38 4.66 -22.19 -1.68
N THR A 39 4.07 -22.78 -2.69
CA THR A 39 3.68 -22.12 -3.95
C THR A 39 2.17 -21.96 -4.10
N GLY A 40 1.37 -22.72 -3.36
CA GLY A 40 -0.09 -22.72 -3.47
C GLY A 40 -0.64 -23.31 -4.76
N SER A 41 0.20 -23.90 -5.62
CA SER A 41 -0.21 -24.37 -6.94
C SER A 41 -1.24 -25.51 -6.94
N SER A 42 -1.46 -26.14 -5.80
CA SER A 42 -2.46 -27.22 -5.62
C SER A 42 -3.71 -26.75 -4.84
N ASP A 43 -3.84 -25.47 -4.57
CA ASP A 43 -5.02 -24.95 -3.89
C ASP A 43 -6.23 -24.99 -4.83
N PRO A 44 -7.33 -25.70 -4.45
CA PRO A 44 -8.55 -25.73 -5.25
C PRO A 44 -9.23 -24.35 -5.35
N ASN A 45 -8.93 -23.41 -4.44
CA ASN A 45 -9.39 -22.04 -4.47
C ASN A 45 -8.49 -21.12 -5.31
N ASN A 46 -7.49 -21.68 -5.98
CA ASN A 46 -6.53 -20.94 -6.81
C ASN A 46 -5.79 -19.81 -6.06
N THR A 47 -5.53 -20.00 -4.78
CA THR A 47 -4.74 -19.06 -3.99
C THR A 47 -3.27 -19.25 -4.28
N ASN A 48 -2.72 -18.38 -5.10
CA ASN A 48 -1.30 -18.42 -5.41
C ASN A 48 -0.50 -17.89 -4.22
N LEU A 49 0.41 -18.70 -3.71
CA LEU A 49 1.39 -18.31 -2.68
C LEU A 49 2.72 -17.85 -3.29
N TYR A 50 2.71 -17.50 -4.55
CA TYR A 50 3.84 -16.89 -5.25
C TYR A 50 3.38 -15.72 -6.10
N ILE A 51 4.26 -14.78 -6.29
CA ILE A 51 4.06 -13.62 -7.14
C ILE A 51 5.27 -13.52 -8.05
N THR A 52 5.04 -13.24 -9.32
CA THR A 52 6.09 -13.05 -10.30
C THR A 52 6.17 -11.60 -10.73
N GLN A 53 7.38 -11.05 -10.75
CA GLN A 53 7.67 -9.74 -11.31
C GLN A 53 8.78 -9.88 -12.33
N SER A 54 8.54 -9.37 -13.54
CA SER A 54 9.52 -9.39 -14.61
C SER A 54 10.38 -8.13 -14.59
N PHE A 55 11.68 -8.31 -14.75
CA PHE A 55 12.64 -7.22 -14.84
C PHE A 55 13.29 -7.20 -16.21
N THR A 56 13.46 -6.02 -16.78
CA THR A 56 14.21 -5.78 -18.01
C THR A 56 15.32 -4.79 -17.77
N LEU A 57 16.29 -4.72 -18.66
CA LEU A 57 17.39 -3.76 -18.54
C LEU A 57 16.93 -2.29 -18.52
N ARG A 58 15.74 -2.02 -19.05
CA ARG A 58 15.15 -0.68 -19.17
C ARG A 58 14.01 -0.42 -18.19
N SER A 59 13.52 -1.45 -17.49
CA SER A 59 12.46 -1.28 -16.50
C SER A 59 13.02 -0.82 -15.15
N GLN A 60 12.14 -0.24 -14.34
CA GLN A 60 12.40 -0.01 -12.93
C GLN A 60 12.73 -1.35 -12.26
N LYS A 61 13.73 -1.36 -11.39
CA LYS A 61 14.26 -2.59 -10.78
C LYS A 61 13.80 -2.79 -9.35
N ASP A 62 12.87 -1.96 -8.88
CA ASP A 62 12.30 -2.08 -7.55
C ASP A 62 11.32 -3.26 -7.49
N LEU A 63 11.41 -4.02 -6.43
CA LEU A 63 10.48 -5.10 -6.16
C LEU A 63 9.20 -4.48 -5.56
N ASN A 64 8.10 -4.57 -6.31
CA ASN A 64 6.78 -4.15 -5.84
C ASN A 64 5.77 -5.28 -6.09
N ALA A 65 5.54 -6.09 -5.07
CA ALA A 65 4.78 -7.31 -5.16
C ALA A 65 3.54 -7.28 -4.26
N PRO A 66 2.31 -7.55 -4.79
CA PRO A 66 1.08 -7.58 -4.01
C PRO A 66 1.00 -8.86 -3.16
N VAL A 67 1.48 -8.82 -1.93
CA VAL A 67 1.57 -9.97 -1.01
C VAL A 67 0.29 -10.24 -0.22
N THR A 68 -0.81 -9.57 -0.53
CA THR A 68 -2.09 -9.61 0.20
C THR A 68 -2.59 -11.04 0.42
N ASP A 69 -2.58 -11.88 -0.61
CA ASP A 69 -3.12 -13.24 -0.52
C ASP A 69 -2.23 -14.13 0.37
N ILE A 70 -0.92 -13.96 0.31
CA ILE A 70 0.01 -14.67 1.19
C ILE A 70 -0.24 -14.26 2.65
N VAL A 71 -0.38 -12.98 2.92
CA VAL A 71 -0.64 -12.46 4.28
C VAL A 71 -2.01 -12.94 4.81
N LYS A 72 -3.05 -12.95 3.96
CA LYS A 72 -4.37 -13.50 4.33
C LYS A 72 -4.29 -14.96 4.76
N VAL A 73 -3.44 -15.75 4.12
CA VAL A 73 -3.22 -17.15 4.49
C VAL A 73 -2.58 -17.28 5.86
N TRP A 74 -1.57 -16.47 6.16
CA TRP A 74 -0.94 -16.46 7.48
C TRP A 74 -1.92 -16.03 8.57
N TYR A 75 -2.73 -15.02 8.31
CA TYR A 75 -3.72 -14.51 9.26
C TYR A 75 -4.88 -15.48 9.49
N SER A 76 -5.31 -16.19 8.47
CA SER A 76 -6.45 -17.11 8.54
C SER A 76 -6.03 -18.53 8.91
N SER A 77 -5.24 -18.70 9.94
CA SER A 77 -4.63 -19.95 10.42
C SER A 77 -5.58 -21.17 10.54
N SER A 78 -6.89 -20.96 10.41
CA SER A 78 -7.93 -21.99 10.42
C SER A 78 -8.32 -22.51 9.03
N LYS A 79 -7.83 -21.89 7.95
CA LYS A 79 -8.14 -22.32 6.59
C LYS A 79 -7.08 -23.29 6.07
N SER A 80 -7.53 -24.42 5.56
CA SER A 80 -6.70 -25.33 4.80
C SER A 80 -6.48 -24.77 3.40
N ILE A 81 -5.22 -24.60 3.01
CA ILE A 81 -4.83 -24.20 1.66
C ILE A 81 -4.03 -25.33 1.06
N GLY A 82 -4.49 -25.87 -0.07
CA GLY A 82 -3.84 -27.01 -0.73
C GLY A 82 -3.68 -28.23 0.17
N GLY A 83 -4.58 -28.43 1.14
CA GLY A 83 -4.50 -29.53 2.11
C GLY A 83 -3.57 -29.25 3.31
N HIS A 84 -2.92 -28.08 3.36
CA HIS A 84 -2.10 -27.66 4.50
C HIS A 84 -2.87 -26.78 5.45
N THR A 85 -2.88 -27.15 6.72
CA THR A 85 -3.39 -26.34 7.82
C THR A 85 -2.23 -25.67 8.52
N ASN A 86 -2.46 -24.48 9.07
CA ASN A 86 -1.48 -23.76 9.90
C ASN A 86 -0.19 -23.35 9.17
N ILE A 87 -0.31 -22.71 8.00
CA ILE A 87 0.84 -22.10 7.34
C ILE A 87 1.31 -20.91 8.21
N GLN A 88 2.48 -21.07 8.79
CA GLN A 88 3.09 -20.05 9.64
C GLN A 88 3.76 -18.98 8.78
N ASN A 89 3.83 -17.77 9.34
CA ASN A 89 4.63 -16.71 8.75
C ASN A 89 6.12 -16.99 8.98
N ASN A 90 6.77 -17.55 7.97
CA ASN A 90 8.22 -17.77 7.95
C ASN A 90 8.94 -16.75 7.03
N GLY A 91 8.25 -15.70 6.64
CA GLY A 91 8.77 -14.67 5.74
C GLY A 91 8.58 -15.01 4.26
N PHE A 92 9.20 -14.19 3.43
CA PHE A 92 9.16 -14.30 1.96
C PHE A 92 10.48 -14.83 1.43
N LEU A 93 10.41 -15.72 0.46
CA LEU A 93 11.55 -16.14 -0.34
C LEU A 93 11.53 -15.39 -1.67
N VAL A 94 12.59 -14.65 -1.97
CA VAL A 94 12.81 -14.03 -3.28
C VAL A 94 13.81 -14.87 -4.05
N LYS A 95 13.42 -15.35 -5.21
CA LYS A 95 14.26 -16.20 -6.06
C LYS A 95 13.98 -15.97 -7.54
N TRP A 96 14.86 -16.44 -8.39
CA TRP A 96 14.58 -16.51 -9.83
C TRP A 96 13.51 -17.57 -10.13
N GLU A 97 12.96 -17.51 -11.33
CA GLU A 97 12.12 -18.58 -11.86
C GLU A 97 12.89 -19.91 -11.85
N ASP A 98 12.18 -21.03 -11.61
CA ASP A 98 12.79 -22.36 -11.44
C ASP A 98 13.68 -22.76 -12.62
N THR A 99 13.31 -22.37 -13.84
CA THR A 99 14.09 -22.64 -15.06
C THR A 99 15.46 -21.93 -15.06
N ILE A 100 15.58 -20.83 -14.35
CA ILE A 100 16.82 -20.07 -14.19
C ILE A 100 17.56 -20.54 -12.93
N GLU A 101 16.85 -20.61 -11.80
CA GLU A 101 17.41 -20.95 -10.50
C GLU A 101 18.09 -22.32 -10.48
N PHE A 102 17.47 -23.31 -11.16
CA PHE A 102 17.97 -24.69 -11.21
C PHE A 102 18.62 -25.05 -12.54
N SER A 103 19.00 -24.07 -13.33
CA SER A 103 19.73 -24.31 -14.58
C SER A 103 21.14 -24.83 -14.31
N ASN A 104 21.46 -25.97 -14.91
CA ASN A 104 22.83 -26.55 -14.90
C ASN A 104 23.68 -26.05 -16.07
N THR A 105 23.25 -25.02 -16.78
CA THR A 105 24.02 -24.47 -17.89
C THR A 105 25.07 -23.48 -17.37
N ASP A 106 26.27 -23.46 -17.99
CA ASP A 106 27.34 -22.49 -17.70
C ASP A 106 26.98 -21.06 -18.14
N ALA A 107 25.69 -20.79 -18.38
CA ALA A 107 25.22 -19.47 -18.73
C ALA A 107 25.38 -18.51 -17.53
N ILE A 108 25.80 -17.29 -17.80
CA ILE A 108 25.88 -16.23 -16.80
C ILE A 108 24.47 -15.99 -16.25
N GLN A 109 24.28 -16.31 -14.98
CA GLN A 109 23.02 -16.05 -14.29
C GLN A 109 22.92 -14.57 -13.93
N PRO A 110 21.77 -13.94 -14.13
CA PRO A 110 21.58 -12.56 -13.72
C PRO A 110 21.63 -12.44 -12.19
N ILE A 111 22.28 -11.40 -11.70
CA ILE A 111 22.35 -11.11 -10.26
C ILE A 111 21.48 -9.88 -9.98
N MET A 112 20.60 -10.00 -9.02
CA MET A 112 19.84 -8.89 -8.46
C MET A 112 20.22 -8.70 -6.99
N GLN A 113 20.38 -7.45 -6.60
CA GLN A 113 20.72 -7.07 -5.23
C GLN A 113 19.65 -6.09 -4.73
N PHE A 114 19.15 -6.33 -3.54
CA PHE A 114 18.21 -5.46 -2.84
C PHE A 114 18.83 -4.99 -1.53
N TYR A 115 18.44 -3.81 -1.11
CA TYR A 115 18.81 -3.32 0.22
C TYR A 115 18.12 -4.15 1.29
N SER A 116 18.78 -4.36 2.41
CA SER A 116 18.19 -4.96 3.62
C SER A 116 17.86 -3.86 4.65
N VAL A 117 17.12 -4.21 5.67
CA VAL A 117 16.81 -3.31 6.77
C VAL A 117 18.06 -2.86 7.55
N ASP A 118 19.11 -3.70 7.54
CA ASP A 118 20.37 -3.42 8.21
C ASP A 118 21.33 -2.52 7.38
N THR A 119 20.94 -2.17 6.17
CA THR A 119 21.72 -1.30 5.32
C THR A 119 21.42 0.16 5.69
N ASN A 120 22.48 0.97 5.89
CA ASN A 120 22.31 2.42 6.09
C ASN A 120 21.90 3.10 4.78
N THR A 121 20.66 2.91 4.39
CA THR A 121 20.08 3.46 3.17
C THR A 121 18.75 4.14 3.48
N ILE A 122 18.40 5.12 2.65
CA ILE A 122 17.08 5.76 2.68
C ILE A 122 15.99 4.89 1.99
N TYR A 123 16.36 3.73 1.42
CA TYR A 123 15.46 2.81 0.72
C TYR A 123 15.41 1.44 1.41
N PRO A 124 15.00 1.34 2.69
CA PRO A 124 14.79 0.05 3.32
C PRO A 124 13.61 -0.67 2.68
N PRO A 125 13.54 -2.01 2.78
CA PRO A 125 12.33 -2.74 2.42
C PRO A 125 11.14 -2.24 3.25
N THR A 126 10.01 -1.96 2.60
CA THR A 126 8.80 -1.50 3.25
C THR A 126 7.64 -2.44 2.97
N LEU A 127 6.76 -2.61 3.94
CA LEU A 127 5.47 -3.27 3.77
C LEU A 127 4.39 -2.19 3.77
N GLU A 128 3.73 -2.01 2.65
CA GLU A 128 2.62 -1.09 2.52
C GLU A 128 1.30 -1.82 2.81
N ILE A 129 0.49 -1.27 3.68
CA ILE A 129 -0.83 -1.80 4.03
C ILE A 129 -1.88 -0.80 3.56
N LYS A 130 -2.78 -1.26 2.69
CA LYS A 130 -3.89 -0.46 2.16
C LYS A 130 -5.21 -1.10 2.58
N TRP A 131 -6.18 -0.28 2.94
CA TRP A 131 -7.55 -0.73 3.25
C TRP A 131 -8.54 0.34 2.84
N ASP A 132 -9.79 -0.06 2.58
CA ASP A 132 -10.89 0.85 2.30
C ASP A 132 -11.69 1.08 3.59
N ASP A 133 -11.69 2.30 4.07
CA ASP A 133 -12.49 2.78 5.21
C ASP A 133 -13.47 3.89 4.78
N SER A 134 -13.62 4.06 3.47
CA SER A 134 -14.47 5.11 2.92
C SER A 134 -15.96 4.86 3.20
N SER A 135 -16.67 5.94 3.54
CA SER A 135 -18.11 5.98 3.71
C SER A 135 -18.68 7.21 3.01
N PHE A 136 -19.80 7.05 2.32
CA PHE A 136 -20.34 8.13 1.51
C PHE A 136 -21.85 8.33 1.77
N GLU A 137 -22.15 9.26 2.69
CA GLU A 137 -23.50 9.62 3.09
C GLU A 137 -23.67 11.16 3.05
N THR A 138 -24.17 11.70 1.96
CA THR A 138 -24.21 13.16 1.73
C THR A 138 -25.23 13.91 2.58
N GLY A 139 -26.18 13.22 3.20
CA GLY A 139 -27.24 13.87 3.97
C GLY A 139 -28.01 14.92 3.13
N SER A 140 -28.04 16.16 3.60
CA SER A 140 -28.66 17.30 2.92
C SER A 140 -27.68 18.20 2.18
N LEU A 141 -26.42 17.81 2.06
CA LEU A 141 -25.41 18.60 1.36
C LEU A 141 -25.71 18.62 -0.14
N PRO A 142 -25.57 19.78 -0.81
CA PRO A 142 -25.67 19.87 -2.25
C PRO A 142 -24.40 19.35 -2.93
N PRO A 143 -24.49 18.78 -4.15
CA PRO A 143 -23.32 18.40 -4.91
C PRO A 143 -22.57 19.63 -5.43
N ILE A 144 -21.23 19.53 -5.51
CA ILE A 144 -20.46 20.50 -6.29
C ILE A 144 -20.61 20.18 -7.79
N GLN A 145 -20.95 21.18 -8.61
CA GLN A 145 -21.21 21.00 -10.04
C GLN A 145 -20.29 21.83 -10.93
N THR A 146 -19.44 22.66 -10.34
CA THR A 146 -18.51 23.53 -11.06
C THR A 146 -17.07 23.07 -10.85
N THR A 147 -16.25 23.25 -11.87
CA THR A 147 -14.80 23.03 -11.82
C THR A 147 -14.07 24.17 -11.07
N ASP A 148 -14.69 25.34 -11.00
CA ASP A 148 -14.20 26.48 -10.24
C ASP A 148 -14.68 26.33 -8.78
N LEU A 149 -13.93 25.56 -8.01
CA LEU A 149 -14.25 25.26 -6.63
C LEU A 149 -13.14 25.69 -5.69
N TYR A 150 -13.56 26.16 -4.54
CA TYR A 150 -12.73 26.42 -3.39
C TYR A 150 -12.80 25.24 -2.43
N VAL A 151 -11.64 24.76 -2.01
CA VAL A 151 -11.50 23.70 -1.02
C VAL A 151 -10.71 24.25 0.14
N ALA A 152 -11.15 24.05 1.36
CA ALA A 152 -10.39 24.38 2.56
C ALA A 152 -10.37 23.18 3.50
N LEU A 153 -9.24 22.96 4.13
CA LEU A 153 -9.16 22.04 5.27
C LEU A 153 -9.75 22.74 6.50
N ASP A 154 -10.78 22.13 7.06
CA ASP A 154 -11.36 22.58 8.31
C ASP A 154 -10.61 21.99 9.49
N SER A 155 -10.37 22.80 10.51
CA SER A 155 -9.77 22.36 11.78
C SER A 155 -8.40 21.68 11.67
N ASN A 156 -7.57 22.08 10.71
CA ASN A 156 -6.20 21.58 10.61
C ASN A 156 -5.26 22.35 11.57
N PRO A 157 -4.82 21.76 12.69
CA PRO A 157 -3.88 22.39 13.62
C PRO A 157 -2.46 22.52 13.05
N GLY A 158 -2.17 21.86 11.92
CA GLY A 158 -0.89 21.89 11.24
C GLY A 158 0.20 21.01 11.86
N VAL A 159 -0.02 20.48 13.06
CA VAL A 159 0.93 19.59 13.77
C VAL A 159 0.18 18.42 14.36
N PHE A 160 0.68 17.20 14.12
CA PHE A 160 0.11 15.96 14.60
C PHE A 160 1.20 15.09 15.21
N TYR A 161 0.84 14.27 16.20
CA TYR A 161 1.75 13.31 16.80
C TYR A 161 1.83 12.04 15.97
N GLU A 162 3.01 11.43 15.92
CA GLU A 162 3.16 10.06 15.40
C GLU A 162 2.21 9.11 16.15
N GLU A 163 1.87 7.98 15.53
CA GLU A 163 0.93 6.99 16.06
C GLU A 163 -0.53 7.50 16.24
N SER A 164 -0.83 8.73 15.88
CA SER A 164 -2.20 9.24 15.93
C SER A 164 -2.96 8.97 14.63
N VAL A 165 -4.29 8.89 14.74
CA VAL A 165 -5.21 8.88 13.60
C VAL A 165 -5.96 10.20 13.60
N ASN A 166 -5.91 10.92 12.48
CA ASN A 166 -6.47 12.27 12.41
C ASN A 166 -7.41 12.40 11.23
N ARG A 167 -8.58 12.94 11.50
CA ARG A 167 -9.61 13.22 10.51
C ARG A 167 -9.43 14.62 9.94
N PHE A 168 -9.25 14.68 8.62
CA PHE A 168 -9.22 15.92 7.86
C PHE A 168 -10.59 16.16 7.24
N ARG A 169 -11.21 17.28 7.59
CA ARG A 169 -12.49 17.69 7.02
C ARG A 169 -12.29 18.75 5.96
N LEU A 170 -13.07 18.64 4.88
CA LEU A 170 -13.02 19.55 3.75
C LEU A 170 -14.27 20.41 3.72
N ASN A 171 -14.06 21.71 3.70
CA ASN A 171 -15.09 22.70 3.41
C ASN A 171 -15.01 23.05 1.92
N ILE A 172 -16.05 22.76 1.18
CA ILE A 172 -16.09 22.85 -0.28
C ILE A 172 -17.24 23.74 -0.71
N ARG A 173 -16.93 24.70 -1.56
CA ARG A 173 -17.90 25.59 -2.16
C ARG A 173 -17.48 26.01 -3.57
N PRO A 174 -18.38 26.53 -4.40
CA PRO A 174 -17.99 27.22 -5.62
C PRO A 174 -17.10 28.44 -5.30
N ASP A 175 -16.07 28.70 -6.13
CA ASP A 175 -15.25 29.90 -6.00
C ASP A 175 -16.09 31.17 -6.13
N PHE A 176 -17.04 31.15 -7.05
CA PHE A 176 -17.97 32.25 -7.33
C PHE A 176 -19.40 31.79 -7.09
N PRO A 177 -19.87 31.77 -5.84
CA PRO A 177 -21.24 31.38 -5.54
C PRO A 177 -22.23 32.40 -6.12
N VAL A 178 -23.36 31.89 -6.61
CA VAL A 178 -24.44 32.76 -7.12
C VAL A 178 -24.99 33.62 -5.98
N ARG A 179 -24.82 34.92 -6.10
CA ARG A 179 -25.37 35.88 -5.11
C ARG A 179 -26.90 35.90 -5.26
N THR A 180 -27.60 35.62 -4.19
CA THR A 180 -29.03 35.83 -4.08
C THR A 180 -29.28 37.02 -3.16
N PHE A 181 -30.39 37.74 -3.39
CA PHE A 181 -30.83 38.82 -2.52
C PHE A 181 -31.45 38.34 -1.20
N SER A 182 -31.13 37.08 -0.82
CA SER A 182 -31.54 36.50 0.44
C SER A 182 -30.67 36.97 1.59
N THR A 183 -31.26 37.12 2.78
CA THR A 183 -30.53 37.41 4.01
C THR A 183 -29.72 36.22 4.55
N SER A 184 -29.97 35.03 4.04
CA SER A 184 -29.16 33.85 4.37
C SER A 184 -27.92 33.79 3.50
N SER A 185 -26.75 33.68 4.13
CA SER A 185 -25.48 33.55 3.43
C SER A 185 -25.38 32.18 2.75
N ILE A 186 -25.38 32.17 1.42
CA ILE A 186 -25.16 30.95 0.63
C ILE A 186 -23.70 30.51 0.69
N ASP A 187 -22.79 31.45 0.93
CA ASP A 187 -21.35 31.24 0.94
C ASP A 187 -20.87 30.32 2.07
N THR A 188 -21.72 30.02 3.03
CA THR A 188 -21.42 29.14 4.17
C THR A 188 -21.87 27.68 3.96
N LYS A 189 -22.59 27.40 2.88
CA LYS A 189 -23.04 26.02 2.63
C LYS A 189 -21.90 25.17 2.09
N ASN A 190 -21.64 24.11 2.82
CA ASN A 190 -20.76 23.05 2.34
C ASN A 190 -21.40 22.28 1.19
N HIS A 191 -20.58 21.86 0.24
CA HIS A 191 -20.97 20.98 -0.85
C HIS A 191 -20.20 19.67 -0.74
N TYR A 192 -20.75 18.58 -1.29
CA TYR A 192 -19.99 17.35 -1.37
C TYR A 192 -19.29 17.18 -2.72
N LEU A 193 -18.11 16.56 -2.69
CA LEU A 193 -17.39 16.11 -3.87
C LEU A 193 -18.02 14.81 -4.40
N ASN A 194 -17.72 14.48 -5.65
CA ASN A 194 -18.06 13.19 -6.21
C ASN A 194 -17.44 12.04 -5.38
N SER A 195 -18.15 10.91 -5.24
CA SER A 195 -17.67 9.70 -4.55
C SER A 195 -16.39 9.08 -5.13
N SER A 196 -16.00 9.48 -6.34
CA SER A 196 -14.73 9.10 -6.96
C SER A 196 -13.56 10.05 -6.61
N SER A 197 -13.77 10.99 -5.69
CA SER A 197 -12.72 11.91 -5.28
C SER A 197 -11.73 11.22 -4.35
N MET A 198 -10.46 11.58 -4.48
CA MET A 198 -9.34 10.93 -3.82
C MET A 198 -8.41 11.96 -3.19
N TYR A 199 -7.66 11.52 -2.18
CA TYR A 199 -6.57 12.30 -1.61
C TYR A 199 -5.22 11.62 -1.86
N SER A 200 -4.16 12.42 -1.81
CA SER A 200 -2.77 11.97 -1.90
C SER A 200 -1.93 12.74 -0.88
N VAL A 201 -0.88 12.11 -0.38
CA VAL A 201 0.05 12.73 0.56
C VAL A 201 1.46 12.65 0.00
N LYS A 202 2.15 13.78 0.00
CA LYS A 202 3.54 13.90 -0.43
C LYS A 202 4.42 14.42 0.69
N ASP A 203 5.64 13.94 0.75
CA ASP A 203 6.70 14.57 1.54
C ASP A 203 7.07 15.92 0.90
N LEU A 204 7.09 16.98 1.68
CA LEU A 204 7.36 18.33 1.16
C LEU A 204 8.84 18.52 0.82
N ASP A 205 9.75 17.88 1.55
CA ASP A 205 11.18 18.07 1.38
C ASP A 205 11.72 17.27 0.19
N THR A 206 11.27 16.01 0.04
CA THR A 206 11.73 15.12 -1.03
C THR A 206 10.83 15.15 -2.26
N ASN A 207 9.62 15.70 -2.15
CA ASN A 207 8.56 15.65 -3.16
C ASN A 207 8.15 14.20 -3.55
N GLU A 208 8.47 13.24 -2.70
CA GLU A 208 8.08 11.85 -2.86
C GLU A 208 6.60 11.67 -2.53
N THR A 209 5.89 10.90 -3.34
CA THR A 209 4.50 10.54 -3.07
C THR A 209 4.50 9.34 -2.14
N LEU A 210 4.02 9.53 -0.91
CA LEU A 210 3.92 8.49 0.11
C LEU A 210 2.59 7.76 0.04
N ILE A 211 1.51 8.50 -0.20
CA ILE A 211 0.17 7.97 -0.43
C ILE A 211 -0.27 8.50 -1.79
N ASP A 212 -0.40 7.63 -2.78
CA ASP A 212 -0.81 8.00 -4.12
C ASP A 212 -2.34 8.01 -4.25
N PHE A 213 -2.85 8.65 -5.30
CA PHE A 213 -4.27 8.57 -5.65
C PHE A 213 -4.64 7.14 -6.02
N ASP A 214 -5.52 6.54 -5.25
CA ASP A 214 -5.98 5.17 -5.45
C ASP A 214 -7.51 5.11 -5.39
N PRO A 215 -8.18 4.63 -6.47
CA PRO A 215 -9.64 4.61 -6.54
C PRO A 215 -10.31 3.63 -5.57
N GLU A 216 -9.54 2.81 -4.86
CA GLU A 216 -10.05 1.86 -3.88
C GLU A 216 -9.73 2.30 -2.45
N PHE A 217 -8.51 2.79 -2.18
CA PHE A 217 -7.98 2.97 -0.82
C PHE A 217 -7.83 4.42 -0.38
N THR A 218 -7.87 5.41 -1.27
CA THR A 218 -7.72 6.83 -0.92
C THR A 218 -8.95 7.67 -1.26
N LYS A 219 -10.12 7.06 -1.27
CA LYS A 219 -11.39 7.77 -1.48
C LYS A 219 -11.64 8.79 -0.38
N ILE A 220 -12.23 9.90 -0.77
CA ILE A 220 -12.72 10.90 0.17
C ILE A 220 -14.13 10.52 0.58
N SER A 221 -14.31 10.32 1.87
CA SER A 221 -15.60 10.06 2.50
C SER A 221 -16.48 11.31 2.55
N CYS A 222 -17.76 11.10 2.76
CA CYS A 222 -18.70 12.18 3.00
C CYS A 222 -19.69 11.78 4.12
N ASP A 223 -19.97 12.72 5.01
CA ASP A 223 -21.07 12.62 5.98
C ASP A 223 -22.03 13.82 5.83
N SER A 224 -23.02 13.93 6.71
CA SER A 224 -23.99 15.01 6.69
C SER A 224 -23.41 16.40 6.95
N GLN A 225 -22.16 16.51 7.37
CA GLN A 225 -21.48 17.77 7.70
C GLN A 225 -20.54 18.21 6.57
N SER A 226 -19.70 17.28 6.07
CA SER A 226 -18.69 17.62 5.08
C SER A 226 -18.06 16.38 4.47
N ASN A 227 -17.22 16.57 3.47
CA ASN A 227 -16.26 15.55 3.05
C ASN A 227 -15.13 15.41 4.09
N TYR A 228 -14.60 14.20 4.22
CA TYR A 228 -13.51 13.91 5.14
C TYR A 228 -12.69 12.69 4.70
N PHE A 229 -11.51 12.56 5.26
CA PHE A 229 -10.67 11.37 5.18
C PHE A 229 -9.80 11.27 6.43
N ASP A 230 -9.39 10.06 6.77
CA ASP A 230 -8.56 9.79 7.94
C ASP A 230 -7.13 9.47 7.48
N ILE A 231 -6.13 10.08 8.13
CA ILE A 231 -4.72 9.76 7.91
C ILE A 231 -4.14 9.16 9.19
N TYR A 232 -3.48 8.03 9.03
CA TYR A 232 -2.77 7.31 10.09
C TYR A 232 -1.33 7.79 10.10
N MET A 233 -0.94 8.50 11.14
CA MET A 233 0.38 9.17 11.22
C MET A 233 1.53 8.19 11.48
N ASN A 234 1.26 6.96 11.92
CA ASN A 234 2.26 5.93 12.18
C ASN A 234 3.02 5.44 10.93
N GLY A 235 2.49 5.70 9.73
CA GLY A 235 3.18 5.45 8.46
C GLY A 235 4.07 6.59 7.99
N LEU A 236 4.04 7.74 8.68
CA LEU A 236 4.75 8.95 8.29
C LEU A 236 5.94 9.18 9.23
N GLN A 237 7.06 9.59 8.66
CA GLN A 237 8.26 9.89 9.45
C GLN A 237 8.04 11.16 10.29
N PRO A 238 8.38 11.13 11.58
CA PRO A 238 8.30 12.31 12.42
C PRO A 238 9.32 13.39 12.01
N GLU A 239 9.07 14.62 12.46
CA GLU A 239 9.84 15.83 12.20
C GLU A 239 9.89 16.25 10.72
N ARG A 240 8.93 15.76 9.89
CA ARG A 240 8.78 16.13 8.49
C ARG A 240 7.47 16.86 8.21
N TYR A 241 7.49 17.64 7.14
CA TYR A 241 6.33 18.32 6.59
C TYR A 241 5.75 17.53 5.43
N TYR A 242 4.44 17.43 5.42
CA TYR A 242 3.67 16.72 4.41
C TYR A 242 2.65 17.63 3.75
N LYS A 243 2.36 17.34 2.49
CA LYS A 243 1.41 18.06 1.67
C LYS A 243 0.28 17.14 1.24
N ILE A 244 -0.95 17.62 1.35
CA ILE A 244 -2.13 16.92 0.89
C ILE A 244 -2.53 17.47 -0.48
N LEU A 245 -2.85 16.57 -1.40
CA LEU A 245 -3.45 16.87 -2.69
C LEU A 245 -4.83 16.24 -2.74
N ILE A 246 -5.78 16.93 -3.38
CA ILE A 246 -7.16 16.47 -3.53
C ILE A 246 -7.48 16.38 -5.01
N GLN A 247 -7.89 15.20 -5.45
CA GLN A 247 -8.32 14.94 -6.82
C GLN A 247 -9.84 14.71 -6.85
N THR A 248 -10.51 15.38 -7.77
CA THR A 248 -11.93 15.18 -8.03
C THR A 248 -12.23 15.24 -9.52
N THR A 249 -13.27 14.55 -9.96
CA THR A 249 -13.72 14.57 -11.35
C THR A 249 -15.12 15.17 -11.41
N ILE A 250 -15.26 16.30 -12.10
CA ILE A 250 -16.53 17.02 -12.24
C ILE A 250 -16.80 17.19 -13.73
N SER A 251 -17.98 16.77 -14.17
CA SER A 251 -18.43 16.87 -15.58
C SER A 251 -17.40 16.30 -16.59
N GLY A 252 -16.70 15.22 -16.20
CA GLY A 252 -15.68 14.57 -17.03
C GLY A 252 -14.29 15.22 -16.98
N SER A 253 -14.12 16.32 -16.26
CA SER A 253 -12.82 16.97 -16.06
C SER A 253 -12.22 16.58 -14.72
N THR A 254 -11.02 16.04 -14.71
CA THR A 254 -10.26 15.73 -13.50
C THR A 254 -9.46 16.96 -13.06
N ILE A 255 -9.64 17.33 -11.81
CA ILE A 255 -9.00 18.49 -11.19
C ILE A 255 -8.17 17.99 -10.00
N ILE A 256 -6.95 18.51 -9.86
CA ILE A 256 -6.13 18.32 -8.68
C ILE A 256 -6.00 19.67 -7.98
N LYS A 257 -6.46 19.73 -6.75
CA LYS A 257 -6.29 20.89 -5.87
C LYS A 257 -5.03 20.74 -5.04
N ASP A 258 -4.20 21.77 -5.11
CA ASP A 258 -2.93 21.90 -4.45
C ASP A 258 -2.85 23.29 -3.79
N ASP A 259 -3.75 23.55 -2.87
CA ASP A 259 -3.91 24.85 -2.23
C ASP A 259 -3.07 24.96 -0.93
N ASN A 260 -1.88 24.34 -0.94
CA ASN A 260 -0.90 24.41 0.16
C ASN A 260 -1.41 23.84 1.50
N TYR A 261 -2.08 22.70 1.45
CA TYR A 261 -2.50 21.99 2.66
C TYR A 261 -1.32 21.24 3.29
N TYR A 262 -0.64 21.89 4.23
CA TYR A 262 0.53 21.34 4.90
C TYR A 262 0.20 20.91 6.31
N PHE A 263 0.90 19.87 6.77
CA PHE A 263 0.95 19.48 8.16
C PHE A 263 2.33 18.90 8.51
N LYS A 264 2.67 18.92 9.78
CA LYS A 264 3.90 18.34 10.32
C LYS A 264 3.55 17.18 11.23
N VAL A 265 4.32 16.11 11.14
CA VAL A 265 4.30 15.02 12.13
C VAL A 265 5.44 15.26 13.11
N VAL A 266 5.18 15.09 14.39
CA VAL A 266 6.16 15.24 15.46
C VAL A 266 6.19 14.01 16.36
N ASN A 267 7.33 13.75 16.97
CA ASN A 267 7.45 12.73 17.98
C ASN A 267 6.54 13.04 19.19
N ARG A 268 6.06 12.00 19.84
CA ARG A 268 5.26 12.13 21.05
C ARG A 268 6.11 12.41 22.28
#